data_4b9a2c48ff0454475085f0fa2b3afc9a
#
_entry.id   4b9a2c48ff0454475085f0fa2b3afc9a
#
_cell.length_a   1.000
_cell.length_b   1.000
_cell.length_c   1.000
_cell.angle_alpha   90.00
_cell.angle_beta   90.00
_cell.angle_gamma   90.00
#
_symmetry.space_group_name_H-M   'P 1'
#
loop_
_entity.id
_entity.type
_entity.pdbx_description
1 polymer ?
#
loop_
_entity_poly.entity_id
_entity_poly.type
_entity_poly.pdbx_seq_one_letter_code
_entity_poly.pdbx_strand_id
1 'polypeptide(L)'
;MAAHDINLTGNSQTGVGLQLKGTNTLTASNGSISLTGNSTNSTGLFLGGNKKLSASNGNINLTGNSQTGVGLYLGENNSTNTLNATNGSINLNGV
;
A
#
# COMPACT_ATOMS: atom_id res chain seq x y z
N MET A 1 13.72 1.44 3.88
CA MET A 1 14.09 0.39 2.94
C MET A 1 14.23 0.96 1.53
N ALA A 2 15.33 0.72 0.90
CA ALA A 2 15.58 1.20 -0.46
C ALA A 2 15.92 0.02 -1.35
N ALA A 3 15.29 -0.07 -2.51
CA ALA A 3 15.45 -1.21 -3.40
C ALA A 3 15.07 -0.80 -4.83
N HIS A 4 15.32 -1.69 -5.78
CA HIS A 4 14.84 -1.44 -7.14
C HIS A 4 13.32 -1.56 -7.19
N ASP A 5 12.78 -2.66 -6.67
CA ASP A 5 11.33 -2.84 -6.57
C ASP A 5 10.98 -3.28 -5.18
N ILE A 6 9.83 -2.81 -4.70
CA ILE A 6 9.29 -3.25 -3.42
C ILE A 6 7.94 -3.87 -3.69
N ASN A 7 7.81 -5.17 -3.39
CA ASN A 7 6.57 -5.91 -3.60
C ASN A 7 6.15 -6.58 -2.31
N LEU A 8 4.99 -6.24 -1.80
CA LEU A 8 4.45 -6.83 -0.59
C LEU A 8 3.04 -7.33 -0.89
N THR A 9 2.78 -8.58 -0.53
CA THR A 9 1.46 -9.19 -0.73
C THR A 9 1.03 -9.90 0.53
N GLY A 10 -0.19 -9.63 0.95
CA GLY A 10 -0.74 -10.30 2.12
C GLY A 10 -2.14 -10.83 1.82
N ASN A 11 -2.43 -12.01 2.34
CA ASN A 11 -3.71 -12.67 2.15
C ASN A 11 -4.27 -13.14 3.48
N SER A 12 -5.55 -12.91 3.71
CA SER A 12 -6.20 -13.38 4.93
C SER A 12 -7.68 -13.63 4.66
N GLN A 13 -8.26 -14.57 5.38
CA GLN A 13 -9.70 -14.80 5.29
C GLN A 13 -10.46 -13.94 6.28
N THR A 14 -9.97 -13.85 7.50
CA THR A 14 -10.73 -13.20 8.57
C THR A 14 -10.12 -11.91 9.06
N GLY A 15 -8.90 -11.61 8.69
CA GLY A 15 -8.23 -10.38 9.10
C GLY A 15 -7.87 -9.52 7.92
N VAL A 16 -7.05 -8.51 8.18
CA VAL A 16 -6.55 -7.63 7.14
C VAL A 16 -5.52 -8.38 6.30
N GLY A 17 -5.62 -8.29 4.99
CA GLY A 17 -4.69 -8.97 4.11
C GLY A 17 -3.28 -8.45 4.25
N LEU A 18 -3.08 -7.15 4.10
CA LEU A 18 -1.78 -6.51 4.28
C LEU A 18 -1.99 -5.25 5.10
N GLN A 19 -1.27 -5.13 6.21
CA GLN A 19 -1.45 -4.00 7.11
C GLN A 19 -0.10 -3.37 7.45
N LEU A 20 -0.01 -2.06 7.26
CA LEU A 20 1.15 -1.29 7.66
C LEU A 20 0.69 -0.22 8.63
N LYS A 21 1.12 -0.31 9.87
CA LYS A 21 0.76 0.63 10.92
C LYS A 21 1.97 1.40 11.39
N GLY A 22 1.72 2.54 12.03
CA GLY A 22 2.77 3.39 12.53
C GLY A 22 3.38 4.23 11.43
N THR A 23 4.62 4.64 11.62
CA THR A 23 5.33 5.45 10.63
C THR A 23 6.21 4.56 9.78
N ASN A 24 5.93 4.50 8.49
CA ASN A 24 6.67 3.64 7.57
C ASN A 24 7.13 4.44 6.36
N THR A 25 8.35 4.18 5.93
CA THR A 25 8.92 4.80 4.74
C THR A 25 9.39 3.71 3.79
N LEU A 26 8.86 3.73 2.56
CA LEU A 26 9.26 2.78 1.53
C LEU A 26 9.80 3.58 0.35
N THR A 27 11.03 3.26 -0.05
CA THR A 27 11.70 3.96 -1.12
C THR A 27 12.22 2.97 -2.14
N ALA A 28 11.82 3.14 -3.39
CA ALA A 28 12.35 2.37 -4.51
C ALA A 28 13.11 3.34 -5.41
N SER A 29 14.43 3.20 -5.47
CA SER A 29 15.26 4.17 -6.17
C SER A 29 15.14 4.08 -7.68
N ASN A 30 15.06 2.87 -8.23
CA ASN A 30 14.98 2.68 -9.67
C ASN A 30 13.90 1.67 -10.06
N GLY A 31 12.83 1.60 -9.30
CA GLY A 31 11.78 0.65 -9.59
C GLY A 31 10.46 1.09 -9.03
N SER A 32 9.54 0.14 -8.90
CA SER A 32 8.18 0.40 -8.49
C SER A 32 7.90 -0.12 -7.09
N ILE A 33 6.88 0.46 -6.46
CA ILE A 33 6.37 -0.02 -5.19
C ILE A 33 4.99 -0.63 -5.46
N SER A 34 4.83 -1.90 -5.13
CA SER A 34 3.56 -2.61 -5.33
C SER A 34 3.14 -3.25 -4.02
N LEU A 35 2.00 -2.85 -3.52
CA LEU A 35 1.44 -3.40 -2.30
C LEU A 35 0.07 -4.00 -2.64
N THR A 36 -0.10 -5.28 -2.33
CA THR A 36 -1.36 -5.97 -2.63
C THR A 36 -1.85 -6.67 -1.37
N GLY A 37 -3.09 -6.38 -1.01
CA GLY A 37 -3.71 -7.04 0.13
C GLY A 37 -5.03 -7.67 -0.28
N ASN A 38 -5.24 -8.90 0.14
CA ASN A 38 -6.48 -9.64 -0.16
C ASN A 38 -7.09 -10.15 1.12
N SER A 39 -8.39 -9.91 1.29
CA SER A 39 -9.10 -10.43 2.44
C SER A 39 -10.50 -10.83 2.02
N THR A 40 -11.08 -11.79 2.74
CA THR A 40 -12.46 -12.16 2.49
C THR A 40 -13.41 -11.35 3.35
N ASN A 41 -13.13 -11.23 4.62
CA ASN A 41 -14.07 -10.63 5.58
C ASN A 41 -13.57 -9.36 6.26
N SER A 42 -12.49 -8.77 5.79
CA SER A 42 -11.96 -7.57 6.43
C SER A 42 -11.34 -6.69 5.35
N THR A 43 -10.45 -5.79 5.75
CA THR A 43 -9.82 -4.88 4.80
C THR A 43 -8.72 -5.61 4.01
N GLY A 44 -8.70 -5.40 2.70
CA GLY A 44 -7.68 -5.99 1.86
C GLY A 44 -6.30 -5.39 2.15
N LEU A 45 -6.15 -4.10 1.89
CA LEU A 45 -4.89 -3.38 2.14
C LEU A 45 -5.18 -2.22 3.07
N PHE A 46 -4.50 -2.18 4.22
CA PHE A 46 -4.70 -1.15 5.23
C PHE A 46 -3.38 -0.44 5.48
N LEU A 47 -3.34 0.84 5.18
CA LEU A 47 -2.19 1.68 5.48
C LEU A 47 -2.61 2.70 6.53
N GLY A 48 -2.30 2.39 7.80
CA GLY A 48 -2.64 3.26 8.91
C GLY A 48 -1.41 4.00 9.40
N GLY A 49 -1.63 5.13 10.10
CA GLY A 49 -0.53 5.95 10.56
C GLY A 49 0.08 6.76 9.43
N ASN A 50 1.30 7.22 9.64
CA ASN A 50 1.98 8.06 8.65
C ASN A 50 2.78 7.19 7.69
N LYS A 51 2.54 7.35 6.39
CA LYS A 51 3.19 6.55 5.36
C LYS A 51 3.86 7.46 4.35
N LYS A 52 5.07 7.07 3.95
CA LYS A 52 5.76 7.78 2.89
C LYS A 52 6.27 6.75 1.89
N LEU A 53 5.73 6.79 0.69
CA LEU A 53 6.10 5.89 -0.38
C LEU A 53 6.68 6.70 -1.53
N SER A 54 7.91 6.38 -1.93
CA SER A 54 8.60 7.12 -2.98
C SER A 54 9.19 6.16 -4.01
N ALA A 55 8.87 6.38 -5.26
CA ALA A 55 9.42 5.63 -6.38
C ALA A 55 10.02 6.62 -7.37
N SER A 56 11.35 6.59 -7.55
CA SER A 56 12.00 7.59 -8.38
C SER A 56 11.80 7.38 -9.88
N ASN A 57 11.86 6.15 -10.35
CA ASN A 57 11.75 5.86 -11.78
C ASN A 57 10.75 4.76 -12.08
N GLY A 58 9.73 4.64 -11.27
CA GLY A 58 8.72 3.61 -11.46
C GLY A 58 7.38 4.07 -10.94
N ASN A 59 6.49 3.11 -10.80
CA ASN A 59 5.12 3.38 -10.38
C ASN A 59 4.89 2.98 -8.95
N ILE A 60 3.86 3.59 -8.34
CA ILE A 60 3.36 3.16 -7.05
C ILE A 60 2.00 2.54 -7.30
N ASN A 61 1.86 1.24 -7.00
CA ASN A 61 0.62 0.51 -7.20
C ASN A 61 0.13 -0.04 -5.87
N LEU A 62 -1.05 0.36 -5.47
CA LEU A 62 -1.68 -0.13 -4.26
C LEU A 62 -2.97 -0.83 -4.66
N THR A 63 -3.07 -2.11 -4.36
CA THR A 63 -4.24 -2.90 -4.70
C THR A 63 -4.78 -3.57 -3.46
N GLY A 64 -6.04 -3.34 -3.19
CA GLY A 64 -6.71 -3.97 -2.07
C GLY A 64 -7.97 -4.66 -2.55
N ASN A 65 -8.15 -5.92 -2.20
CA ASN A 65 -9.31 -6.70 -2.57
C ASN A 65 -9.99 -7.23 -1.32
N SER A 66 -11.31 -7.06 -1.25
CA SER A 66 -12.08 -7.62 -0.16
C SER A 66 -13.46 -8.00 -0.67
N GLN A 67 -14.00 -9.11 -0.16
CA GLN A 67 -15.34 -9.50 -0.55
C GLN A 67 -16.39 -8.74 0.24
N THR A 68 -16.20 -8.61 1.54
CA THR A 68 -17.21 -8.00 2.39
C THR A 68 -16.74 -6.78 3.16
N GLY A 69 -15.48 -6.43 3.08
CA GLY A 69 -14.94 -5.28 3.78
C GLY A 69 -14.44 -4.21 2.83
N VAL A 70 -13.52 -3.40 3.31
CA VAL A 70 -12.91 -2.34 2.51
C VAL A 70 -11.74 -2.91 1.72
N GLY A 71 -11.71 -2.66 0.42
CA GLY A 71 -10.59 -3.13 -0.40
C GLY A 71 -9.30 -2.41 -0.04
N LEU A 72 -9.29 -1.10 -0.15
CA LEU A 72 -8.11 -0.29 0.13
C LEU A 72 -8.46 0.80 1.13
N TYR A 73 -7.71 0.86 2.23
CA TYR A 73 -7.94 1.84 3.28
C TYR A 73 -6.64 2.59 3.54
N LEU A 74 -6.66 3.89 3.29
CA LEU A 74 -5.51 4.75 3.52
C LEU A 74 -5.80 5.72 4.65
N GLY A 75 -4.92 5.68 5.66
CA GLY A 75 -4.96 6.66 6.73
C GLY A 75 -5.70 6.20 7.96
N GLU A 76 -5.45 6.90 9.03
CA GLU A 76 -6.14 6.79 10.29
C GLU A 76 -6.31 8.20 10.83
N ASN A 77 -6.86 8.33 12.03
CA ASN A 77 -7.02 9.64 12.64
C ASN A 77 -5.67 10.34 12.74
N ASN A 78 -5.61 11.57 12.26
CA ASN A 78 -4.43 12.43 12.37
C ASN A 78 -3.19 11.86 11.68
N SER A 79 -3.37 11.08 10.63
CA SER A 79 -2.22 10.53 9.91
C SER A 79 -2.04 11.25 8.58
N THR A 80 -0.80 11.23 8.09
CA THR A 80 -0.45 11.83 6.82
C THR A 80 0.17 10.76 5.94
N ASN A 81 -0.34 10.64 4.73
CA ASN A 81 0.17 9.69 3.76
C ASN A 81 0.70 10.44 2.55
N THR A 82 1.93 10.15 2.17
CA THR A 82 2.57 10.78 1.03
C THR A 82 2.99 9.72 0.04
N LEU A 83 2.54 9.84 -1.19
CA LEU A 83 2.90 8.93 -2.27
C LEU A 83 3.52 9.77 -3.37
N ASN A 84 4.73 9.41 -3.77
CA ASN A 84 5.47 10.19 -4.74
C ASN A 84 6.12 9.28 -5.79
N ALA A 85 5.67 9.39 -7.02
CA ALA A 85 6.28 8.68 -8.15
C ALA A 85 6.85 9.73 -9.10
N THR A 86 8.17 9.92 -9.07
CA THR A 86 8.78 11.05 -9.77
C THR A 86 8.65 10.94 -11.28
N ASN A 87 8.94 9.79 -11.84
CA ASN A 87 8.87 9.59 -13.29
C ASN A 87 7.92 8.46 -13.66
N GLY A 88 6.85 8.31 -12.91
CA GLY A 88 5.89 7.25 -13.17
C GLY A 88 4.51 7.64 -12.70
N SER A 89 3.67 6.65 -12.50
CA SER A 89 2.28 6.83 -12.15
C SER A 89 1.96 6.27 -10.77
N ILE A 90 0.91 6.80 -10.16
CA ILE A 90 0.38 6.28 -8.92
C ILE A 90 -0.98 5.66 -9.24
N ASN A 91 -1.11 4.37 -8.93
CA ASN A 91 -2.34 3.64 -9.19
C ASN A 91 -2.90 3.10 -7.88
N LEU A 92 -4.13 3.47 -7.56
CA LEU A 92 -4.82 3.02 -6.36
C LEU A 92 -6.04 2.24 -6.80
N ASN A 93 -6.15 0.99 -6.36
CA ASN A 93 -7.24 0.13 -6.77
C ASN A 93 -7.82 -0.59 -5.55
N GLY A 94 -9.08 -0.30 -5.26
CA GLY A 94 -9.79 -0.94 -4.16
C GLY A 94 -11.04 -1.62 -4.68
N VAL A 95 -11.22 -2.87 -4.28
CA VAL A 95 -12.39 -3.64 -4.70
C VAL A 95 -13.13 -4.20 -3.52
#